data_ed5effe538b7ccbf6d5a944623f3ff88
#
_entry.id   ed5effe538b7ccbf6d5a944623f3ff88
#
_cell.length_a   1.000
_cell.length_b   1.000
_cell.length_c   1.000
_cell.angle_alpha   90.00
_cell.angle_beta   90.00
_cell.angle_gamma   90.00
#
_symmetry.space_group_name_H-M   'P 1'
#
loop_
_entity.id
_entity.type
_entity.pdbx_description
1 polymer ?
#
loop_
_entity_poly.entity_id
_entity_poly.type
_entity_poly.pdbx_seq_one_letter_code
_entity_poly.pdbx_strand_id
1 'polypeptide(L)'
;MWFGCFAIVFGVKSLADSGMRVETWTCACQSPGQRCLFVTDRRECQAKGERMDEVKMYSEEHGNARESWMPNRREFLAGSAALGLAGWTGKIAAALPEKNSWSGLPARPSEPPLDFHALASAFDAYVMDPAHGLNLVAKDGRQVFPSAVEGEEDGGLTTYGPMALGKELRGSGLEGLAKSLQGYFSEPYGLFLDGAGATLCEYWYLMNVTALAFGLIQLRFSRDAAWLARVERSATRLRDMAQQIRYDFNDQGYDFSKNATFTNHDIYRQPDTVGGYSYVMLLAWKLTGKEFCLAEAKTGIDHYLSFAANPWYEVPSGAMAVLAAARLESMGYPANATKALALVLDSKVGLMATGQWGGRAVDGLMAGFSTEPAGQAYSMESMVTLPYLLPAVRFRPELAGVVAKYALNVAANLRWFYPEYLPRENQSRPDLPAVFPYERLSRAEKGHSPYATGDFAGHRSIYGGAYVLWLDQVMQPQGDPWLLRWDLSKTNFLDLGLPPAFLYYNPLPAERTVTIETIEGHSQIHDLTLNVRLHPREGKAELKLQPFETRVIEMRA
;
A
#
# COMPACT_ATOMS: atom_id res chain seq x y z
N MET A 1 16.73 5.23 -11.12
CA MET A 1 15.87 6.28 -11.72
C MET A 1 16.48 7.63 -11.43
N TRP A 2 16.70 8.46 -12.46
CA TRP A 2 17.26 9.80 -12.29
C TRP A 2 16.13 10.76 -12.01
N PHE A 3 16.10 11.37 -10.83
CA PHE A 3 15.21 12.50 -10.56
C PHE A 3 15.84 13.77 -11.13
N GLY A 4 15.25 14.32 -12.18
CA GLY A 4 15.64 15.61 -12.73
C GLY A 4 15.08 16.75 -11.88
N CYS A 5 15.92 17.48 -11.19
CA CYS A 5 15.52 18.76 -10.59
C CYS A 5 15.29 19.80 -11.67
N PHE A 6 14.06 20.32 -11.79
CA PHE A 6 13.78 21.51 -12.60
C PHE A 6 14.10 22.76 -11.77
N ALA A 7 15.06 23.56 -12.21
CA ALA A 7 15.36 24.86 -11.64
C ALA A 7 14.65 25.95 -12.42
N ILE A 8 13.81 26.72 -11.72
CA ILE A 8 13.18 27.93 -12.29
C ILE A 8 13.99 29.15 -11.85
N VAL A 9 14.48 29.93 -12.83
CA VAL A 9 15.28 31.13 -12.60
C VAL A 9 14.41 32.31 -12.22
N PHE A 10 14.64 32.88 -11.05
CA PHE A 10 14.14 34.22 -10.70
C PHE A 10 15.30 35.10 -10.24
N GLY A 11 15.74 35.97 -11.12
CA GLY A 11 16.51 37.17 -10.84
C GLY A 11 18.03 37.04 -10.73
N VAL A 12 18.74 37.82 -11.50
CA VAL A 12 20.19 38.06 -11.44
C VAL A 12 20.49 39.28 -10.60
N LYS A 13 21.25 39.16 -9.51
CA LYS A 13 21.90 40.29 -8.83
C LYS A 13 23.39 40.33 -9.14
N SER A 14 23.85 41.38 -9.77
CA SER A 14 25.27 41.64 -10.00
C SER A 14 25.89 42.37 -8.82
N LEU A 15 26.94 41.82 -8.23
CA LEU A 15 27.86 42.53 -7.34
C LEU A 15 29.06 42.99 -8.20
N ALA A 16 29.09 44.26 -8.51
CA ALA A 16 30.16 44.89 -9.28
C ALA A 16 31.35 45.14 -8.37
N ASP A 17 32.38 44.31 -8.27
CA ASP A 17 33.75 44.68 -7.92
C ASP A 17 34.72 43.48 -7.79
N SER A 18 34.24 42.24 -7.87
CA SER A 18 35.14 41.08 -7.67
C SER A 18 35.31 40.18 -8.89
N GLY A 19 34.70 40.48 -10.02
CA GLY A 19 34.77 39.66 -11.23
C GLY A 19 34.12 38.27 -11.13
N MET A 20 33.46 37.99 -10.01
CA MET A 20 32.64 36.76 -9.80
C MET A 20 31.17 37.06 -10.07
N ARG A 21 30.54 36.23 -10.85
CA ARG A 21 29.09 36.27 -11.06
C ARG A 21 28.44 35.25 -10.13
N VAL A 22 27.71 35.75 -9.17
CA VAL A 22 26.90 34.90 -8.27
C VAL A 22 25.49 34.85 -8.84
N GLU A 23 25.06 33.70 -9.27
CA GLU A 23 23.66 33.48 -9.67
C GLU A 23 22.96 32.75 -8.50
N THR A 24 21.92 33.38 -7.94
CA THR A 24 21.09 32.75 -6.92
C THR A 24 19.92 32.07 -7.57
N TRP A 25 19.85 30.79 -7.39
CA TRP A 25 18.74 29.94 -7.85
C TRP A 25 17.85 29.63 -6.66
N THR A 26 16.56 29.84 -6.80
CA THR A 26 15.62 29.35 -5.79
C THR A 26 15.13 28.00 -6.28
N CYS A 27 15.62 26.94 -5.66
CA CYS A 27 15.08 25.61 -5.88
C CYS A 27 13.76 25.52 -5.12
N ALA A 28 12.69 25.10 -5.76
CA ALA A 28 11.46 24.72 -5.08
C ALA A 28 11.66 23.34 -4.44
N CYS A 29 12.60 23.27 -3.48
CA CYS A 29 12.68 22.14 -2.58
C CYS A 29 11.61 22.31 -1.51
N GLN A 30 10.99 21.24 -1.14
CA GLN A 30 9.78 21.08 -0.33
C GLN A 30 9.78 21.68 1.09
N SER A 31 10.67 22.60 1.40
CA SER A 31 10.66 23.33 2.67
C SER A 31 10.74 24.83 2.45
N PRO A 32 9.76 25.61 2.90
CA PRO A 32 9.80 27.07 2.79
C PRO A 32 10.94 27.62 3.66
N GLY A 33 11.97 28.17 3.04
CA GLY A 33 13.01 28.93 3.75
C GLY A 33 14.45 28.48 3.50
N GLN A 34 14.73 27.39 2.83
CA GLN A 34 16.10 27.03 2.46
C GLN A 34 16.53 27.70 1.16
N ARG A 35 17.63 28.46 1.23
CA ARG A 35 18.31 29.04 0.06
C ARG A 35 19.59 28.26 -0.20
N CYS A 36 19.70 27.70 -1.39
CA CYS A 36 20.94 27.08 -1.84
C CYS A 36 21.73 28.09 -2.65
N LEU A 37 22.99 28.32 -2.28
CA LEU A 37 23.91 29.20 -2.99
C LEU A 37 24.84 28.34 -3.86
N PHE A 38 24.83 28.57 -5.15
CA PHE A 38 25.77 27.94 -6.08
C PHE A 38 26.81 28.97 -6.52
N VAL A 39 28.07 28.67 -6.32
CA VAL A 39 29.20 29.49 -6.80
C VAL A 39 29.88 28.76 -7.94
N THR A 40 29.81 29.32 -9.14
CA THR A 40 30.56 28.80 -10.29
C THR A 40 31.71 29.74 -10.63
N ASP A 41 32.96 29.26 -10.59
CA ASP A 41 34.12 30.00 -11.09
C ASP A 41 34.37 29.66 -12.57
N ARG A 42 33.99 30.56 -13.46
CA ARG A 42 34.13 30.38 -14.90
C ARG A 42 35.60 30.32 -15.38
N ARG A 43 36.56 30.74 -14.56
CA ARG A 43 37.98 30.77 -15.00
C ARG A 43 38.65 29.40 -14.98
N GLU A 44 38.20 28.48 -14.14
CA GLU A 44 38.73 27.12 -14.10
C GLU A 44 38.18 26.21 -15.23
N CYS A 45 36.95 26.40 -15.66
CA CYS A 45 36.34 25.60 -16.72
C CYS A 45 36.87 25.92 -18.12
N GLN A 46 37.30 27.16 -18.39
CA GLN A 46 37.87 27.55 -19.70
C GLN A 46 39.31 27.07 -19.92
N ALA A 47 40.04 26.78 -18.84
CA ALA A 47 41.44 26.35 -18.91
C ALA A 47 41.64 24.84 -19.20
N LYS A 48 40.60 24.01 -19.02
CA LYS A 48 40.73 22.54 -19.11
C LYS A 48 39.95 21.88 -20.23
N GLY A 49 39.17 22.61 -21.02
CA GLY A 49 38.45 22.04 -22.19
C GLY A 49 37.44 20.94 -21.86
N GLU A 50 37.01 20.83 -20.63
CA GLU A 50 36.07 19.80 -20.15
C GLU A 50 34.60 20.28 -20.25
N ARG A 51 33.70 19.36 -20.58
CA ARG A 51 32.26 19.62 -20.58
C ARG A 51 31.78 19.83 -19.14
N MET A 52 30.84 20.76 -18.96
CA MET A 52 30.22 21.09 -17.67
C MET A 52 29.25 19.98 -17.22
N ASP A 53 29.76 18.90 -16.67
CA ASP A 53 28.93 17.82 -16.15
C ASP A 53 29.12 17.57 -14.63
N GLU A 54 29.94 18.36 -13.93
CA GLU A 54 30.07 18.26 -12.47
C GLU A 54 29.77 19.58 -11.77
N VAL A 55 28.64 19.64 -11.06
CA VAL A 55 28.31 20.73 -10.13
C VAL A 55 28.61 20.24 -8.71
N LYS A 56 29.62 20.82 -8.05
CA LYS A 56 29.91 20.57 -6.63
C LYS A 56 28.96 21.41 -5.76
N MET A 57 28.16 20.74 -4.94
CA MET A 57 27.31 21.38 -3.92
C MET A 57 28.09 21.62 -2.63
N TYR A 58 28.05 22.85 -2.12
CA TYR A 58 28.48 23.19 -0.77
C TYR A 58 27.27 23.70 0.00
N SER A 59 27.00 23.11 1.19
CA SER A 59 26.02 23.61 2.13
C SER A 59 26.73 24.46 3.20
N GLU A 60 26.35 25.71 3.37
CA GLU A 60 26.74 26.50 4.55
C GLU A 60 25.76 26.21 5.70
N GLU A 61 26.24 25.54 6.73
CA GLU A 61 25.57 25.46 8.01
C GLU A 61 25.73 26.77 8.76
N HIS A 62 24.68 27.58 8.80
CA HIS A 62 24.58 28.63 9.80
C HIS A 62 24.11 28.03 11.12
N GLY A 63 25.06 27.92 12.06
CA GLY A 63 24.79 27.50 13.41
C GLY A 63 23.84 28.48 14.11
N ASN A 64 22.66 27.96 14.46
CA ASN A 64 21.88 28.45 15.57
C ASN A 64 21.32 27.24 16.32
N ALA A 65 21.89 27.04 17.50
CA ALA A 65 21.49 26.01 18.44
C ALA A 65 20.00 26.13 18.76
N ARG A 66 19.22 25.16 18.37
CA ARG A 66 18.00 24.75 19.05
C ARG A 66 18.20 23.35 19.53
N GLU A 67 18.37 23.24 20.83
CA GLU A 67 18.39 21.97 21.56
C GLU A 67 17.15 21.17 21.18
N SER A 68 17.36 20.09 20.44
CA SER A 68 16.36 19.05 20.24
C SER A 68 16.41 18.13 21.47
N TRP A 69 15.37 18.19 22.26
CA TRP A 69 15.12 17.21 23.32
C TRP A 69 14.87 15.84 22.70
N MET A 70 15.89 15.01 22.66
CA MET A 70 15.73 13.55 22.52
C MET A 70 16.21 12.90 23.83
N PRO A 71 15.37 12.11 24.51
CA PRO A 71 15.80 11.42 25.71
C PRO A 71 16.89 10.39 25.39
N ASN A 72 17.93 10.40 26.19
CA ASN A 72 19.09 9.52 26.07
C ASN A 72 18.67 8.06 26.31
N ARG A 73 19.20 7.15 25.51
CA ARG A 73 18.93 5.70 25.48
C ARG A 73 19.05 5.00 26.86
N ARG A 74 19.72 5.61 27.85
CA ARG A 74 19.87 5.08 29.22
C ARG A 74 18.66 5.36 30.13
N GLU A 75 17.88 6.39 29.86
CA GLU A 75 16.69 6.73 30.68
C GLU A 75 15.45 5.91 30.29
N PHE A 76 15.42 5.38 29.06
CA PHE A 76 14.33 4.52 28.59
C PHE A 76 14.36 3.11 29.19
N LEU A 77 15.52 2.62 29.64
CA LEU A 77 15.67 1.27 30.19
C LEU A 77 15.45 1.19 31.71
N ALA A 78 15.34 2.31 32.42
CA ALA A 78 15.17 2.33 33.89
C ALA A 78 13.69 2.32 34.33
N GLY A 79 12.74 2.48 33.44
CA GLY A 79 11.29 2.54 33.75
C GLY A 79 10.52 1.22 33.69
N SER A 80 11.15 0.11 33.27
CA SER A 80 10.43 -1.15 32.96
C SER A 80 10.51 -2.26 33.99
N ALA A 81 11.01 -2.00 35.20
CA ALA A 81 11.17 -3.03 36.23
C ALA A 81 10.42 -2.66 37.50
N ALA A 82 9.11 -2.65 37.51
CA ALA A 82 8.26 -2.88 38.68
C ALA A 82 6.76 -2.84 38.32
N LEU A 83 6.17 -3.96 37.93
CA LEU A 83 4.76 -4.24 38.24
C LEU A 83 4.55 -5.75 38.26
N GLY A 84 4.33 -6.24 39.47
CA GLY A 84 4.21 -7.64 39.82
C GLY A 84 2.93 -8.30 39.30
N LEU A 85 3.04 -9.61 39.18
CA LEU A 85 1.98 -10.57 38.96
C LEU A 85 0.83 -10.39 39.95
N ALA A 86 -0.34 -10.04 39.45
CA ALA A 86 -1.61 -10.30 40.10
C ALA A 86 -2.60 -10.78 39.05
N GLY A 87 -3.15 -11.97 39.24
CA GLY A 87 -4.05 -12.66 38.32
C GLY A 87 -5.28 -11.84 37.99
N TRP A 88 -5.57 -11.76 36.70
CA TRP A 88 -6.80 -11.20 36.18
C TRP A 88 -7.44 -12.17 35.19
N THR A 89 -8.41 -12.94 35.70
CA THR A 89 -9.44 -13.57 34.89
C THR A 89 -10.59 -12.57 34.76
N GLY A 90 -10.53 -11.71 33.79
CA GLY A 90 -11.58 -10.78 33.43
C GLY A 90 -11.63 -10.63 31.92
N LYS A 91 -12.77 -10.92 31.31
CA LYS A 91 -13.04 -10.58 29.90
C LYS A 91 -12.83 -9.08 29.73
N ILE A 92 -11.69 -8.66 29.25
CA ILE A 92 -11.47 -7.30 28.78
C ILE A 92 -12.05 -7.25 27.37
N ALA A 93 -13.30 -6.82 27.24
CA ALA A 93 -13.71 -6.12 26.03
C ALA A 93 -12.85 -4.85 26.02
N ALA A 94 -11.77 -4.85 25.25
CA ALA A 94 -10.96 -3.66 25.04
C ALA A 94 -11.86 -2.65 24.33
N ALA A 95 -12.39 -1.68 25.07
CA ALA A 95 -13.04 -0.52 24.50
C ALA A 95 -12.02 0.12 23.55
N LEU A 96 -12.42 0.29 22.28
CA LEU A 96 -11.65 1.08 21.32
C LEU A 96 -11.37 2.43 21.95
N PRO A 97 -10.14 2.97 21.88
CA PRO A 97 -9.84 4.28 22.44
C PRO A 97 -10.81 5.31 21.86
N GLU A 98 -11.52 6.03 22.71
CA GLU A 98 -12.72 6.86 22.41
C GLU A 98 -12.49 8.05 21.46
N LYS A 99 -11.28 8.28 20.95
CA LYS A 99 -10.97 9.34 19.99
C LYS A 99 -9.83 8.93 19.04
N ASN A 100 -10.08 7.95 18.22
CA ASN A 100 -9.19 7.65 17.11
C ASN A 100 -9.53 8.54 15.90
N SER A 101 -8.53 9.02 15.19
CA SER A 101 -8.67 9.92 14.04
C SER A 101 -9.50 9.33 12.89
N TRP A 102 -9.58 8.01 12.75
CA TRP A 102 -10.48 7.34 11.80
C TRP A 102 -11.97 7.48 12.14
N SER A 103 -12.32 7.85 13.37
CA SER A 103 -13.72 8.11 13.75
C SER A 103 -14.33 9.29 12.98
N GLY A 104 -13.49 10.14 12.38
CA GLY A 104 -13.91 11.29 11.58
C GLY A 104 -14.39 10.96 10.17
N LEU A 105 -14.21 9.74 9.68
CA LEU A 105 -14.75 9.36 8.37
C LEU A 105 -16.29 9.43 8.37
N PRO A 106 -16.91 10.01 7.32
CA PRO A 106 -18.37 10.02 7.20
C PRO A 106 -18.90 8.59 7.10
N ALA A 107 -20.04 8.33 7.72
CA ALA A 107 -20.70 7.03 7.64
C ALA A 107 -21.06 6.66 6.19
N ARG A 108 -21.37 7.68 5.39
CA ARG A 108 -21.66 7.58 3.97
C ARG A 108 -20.95 8.73 3.24
N PRO A 109 -20.13 8.43 2.20
CA PRO A 109 -19.55 9.46 1.35
C PRO A 109 -20.63 10.22 0.56
N SER A 110 -20.28 11.36 -0.02
CA SER A 110 -21.23 12.18 -0.80
C SER A 110 -21.71 11.48 -2.08
N GLU A 111 -20.84 10.69 -2.67
CA GLU A 111 -21.06 9.96 -3.92
C GLU A 111 -21.02 8.46 -3.67
N PRO A 112 -21.79 7.63 -4.41
CA PRO A 112 -21.69 6.19 -4.30
C PRO A 112 -20.33 5.68 -4.80
N PRO A 113 -19.90 4.47 -4.41
CA PRO A 113 -18.72 3.83 -4.99
C PRO A 113 -18.76 3.76 -6.51
N LEU A 114 -17.56 3.67 -7.11
CA LEU A 114 -17.42 3.43 -8.55
C LEU A 114 -17.99 2.07 -8.94
N ASP A 115 -18.42 1.93 -10.18
CA ASP A 115 -18.67 0.62 -10.80
C ASP A 115 -17.33 -0.05 -11.12
N PHE A 116 -16.78 -0.76 -10.11
CA PHE A 116 -15.50 -1.45 -10.27
C PHE A 116 -15.55 -2.58 -11.28
N HIS A 117 -16.73 -3.17 -11.54
CA HIS A 117 -16.87 -4.20 -12.56
C HIS A 117 -16.68 -3.63 -13.96
N ALA A 118 -17.37 -2.53 -14.26
CA ALA A 118 -17.21 -1.83 -15.54
C ALA A 118 -15.80 -1.30 -15.71
N LEU A 119 -15.23 -0.69 -14.67
CA LEU A 119 -13.89 -0.12 -14.69
C LEU A 119 -12.80 -1.18 -14.89
N ALA A 120 -12.88 -2.31 -14.16
CA ALA A 120 -11.96 -3.45 -14.31
C ALA A 120 -12.06 -4.08 -15.70
N SER A 121 -13.27 -4.20 -16.24
CA SER A 121 -13.47 -4.77 -17.56
C SER A 121 -12.91 -3.86 -18.66
N ALA A 122 -13.09 -2.56 -18.55
CA ALA A 122 -12.51 -1.59 -19.49
C ALA A 122 -10.99 -1.54 -19.41
N PHE A 123 -10.44 -1.56 -18.19
CA PHE A 123 -8.99 -1.58 -17.95
C PHE A 123 -8.35 -2.85 -18.53
N ASP A 124 -8.90 -4.03 -18.21
CA ASP A 124 -8.40 -5.33 -18.70
C ASP A 124 -8.45 -5.40 -20.23
N ALA A 125 -9.58 -5.04 -20.82
CA ALA A 125 -9.75 -5.03 -22.28
C ALA A 125 -8.73 -4.12 -22.96
N TYR A 126 -8.47 -2.94 -22.41
CA TYR A 126 -7.53 -1.98 -22.98
C TYR A 126 -6.08 -2.49 -22.88
N VAL A 127 -5.65 -2.93 -21.69
CA VAL A 127 -4.26 -3.40 -21.46
C VAL A 127 -3.95 -4.63 -22.28
N MET A 128 -4.93 -5.53 -22.44
CA MET A 128 -4.73 -6.80 -23.15
C MET A 128 -4.88 -6.69 -24.66
N ASP A 129 -5.38 -5.57 -25.20
CA ASP A 129 -5.50 -5.36 -26.65
C ASP A 129 -4.11 -5.11 -27.27
N PRO A 130 -3.65 -6.00 -28.19
CA PRO A 130 -2.35 -5.84 -28.87
C PRO A 130 -2.19 -4.51 -29.60
N ALA A 131 -3.29 -3.87 -30.01
CA ALA A 131 -3.25 -2.58 -30.70
C ALA A 131 -2.70 -1.45 -29.84
N HIS A 132 -2.77 -1.58 -28.51
CA HIS A 132 -2.29 -0.56 -27.59
C HIS A 132 -0.82 -0.76 -27.16
N GLY A 133 -0.22 -1.94 -27.42
CA GLY A 133 1.18 -2.20 -27.14
C GLY A 133 1.56 -2.19 -25.65
N LEU A 134 0.60 -2.47 -24.75
CA LEU A 134 0.85 -2.46 -23.29
C LEU A 134 1.06 -3.87 -22.72
N ASN A 135 0.59 -4.90 -23.41
CA ASN A 135 0.86 -6.28 -23.08
C ASN A 135 2.06 -6.75 -23.91
N LEU A 136 3.24 -6.72 -23.30
CA LEU A 136 4.51 -6.91 -23.99
C LEU A 136 5.08 -8.29 -23.73
N VAL A 137 6.02 -8.69 -24.60
CA VAL A 137 6.86 -9.87 -24.39
C VAL A 137 8.31 -9.42 -24.33
N ALA A 138 8.93 -9.58 -23.17
CA ALA A 138 10.35 -9.26 -22.99
C ALA A 138 11.24 -10.18 -23.84
N LYS A 139 12.52 -9.78 -24.01
CA LYS A 139 13.52 -10.54 -24.82
C LYS A 139 13.73 -11.98 -24.34
N ASP A 140 13.55 -12.23 -23.05
CA ASP A 140 13.61 -13.57 -22.45
C ASP A 140 12.28 -14.36 -22.59
N GLY A 141 11.27 -13.77 -23.23
CA GLY A 141 9.96 -14.35 -23.49
C GLY A 141 9.04 -14.37 -22.29
N ARG A 142 9.27 -13.48 -21.28
CA ARG A 142 8.31 -13.22 -20.21
C ARG A 142 7.23 -12.26 -20.71
N GLN A 143 6.01 -12.45 -20.24
CA GLN A 143 4.98 -11.44 -20.35
C GLN A 143 5.25 -10.33 -19.34
N VAL A 144 5.21 -9.08 -19.76
CA VAL A 144 5.49 -7.89 -18.95
C VAL A 144 4.52 -6.77 -19.28
N PHE A 145 4.36 -5.83 -18.36
CA PHE A 145 3.55 -4.62 -18.53
C PHE A 145 4.37 -3.41 -18.12
N PRO A 146 4.25 -2.26 -18.79
CA PRO A 146 4.87 -1.02 -18.33
C PRO A 146 4.19 -0.53 -17.05
N SER A 147 4.93 0.20 -16.21
CA SER A 147 4.36 0.75 -14.95
C SER A 147 3.33 1.86 -15.20
N ALA A 148 3.47 2.57 -16.31
CA ALA A 148 2.56 3.61 -16.76
C ALA A 148 2.36 3.53 -18.27
N VAL A 149 1.33 4.20 -18.79
CA VAL A 149 0.99 4.20 -20.24
C VAL A 149 2.15 4.68 -21.12
N GLU A 150 2.98 5.59 -20.60
CA GLU A 150 4.19 6.11 -21.26
C GLU A 150 5.47 5.66 -20.53
N GLY A 151 5.39 4.54 -19.82
CA GLY A 151 6.48 4.05 -18.98
C GLY A 151 7.49 3.16 -19.70
N GLU A 152 8.36 2.56 -18.90
CA GLU A 152 9.34 1.58 -19.34
C GLU A 152 8.66 0.30 -19.87
N GLU A 153 9.36 -0.43 -20.73
CA GLU A 153 8.85 -1.67 -21.33
C GLU A 153 8.58 -2.78 -20.28
N ASP A 154 9.30 -2.80 -19.16
CA ASP A 154 9.09 -3.75 -18.05
C ASP A 154 8.93 -2.94 -16.76
N GLY A 155 7.69 -2.81 -16.29
CA GLY A 155 7.34 -2.18 -15.01
C GLY A 155 7.60 -3.05 -13.79
N GLY A 156 8.28 -4.18 -13.97
CA GLY A 156 8.67 -5.08 -12.88
C GLY A 156 7.53 -5.93 -12.33
N LEU A 157 7.86 -6.67 -11.29
CA LEU A 157 6.89 -7.52 -10.57
C LEU A 157 5.81 -6.67 -9.86
N THR A 158 6.14 -5.42 -9.52
CA THR A 158 5.20 -4.43 -8.95
C THR A 158 4.02 -4.16 -9.88
N THR A 159 4.23 -4.23 -11.20
CA THR A 159 3.14 -4.09 -12.20
C THR A 159 2.59 -5.45 -12.63
N TYR A 160 3.47 -6.40 -12.94
CA TYR A 160 3.05 -7.75 -13.36
C TYR A 160 2.23 -8.48 -12.29
N GLY A 161 2.63 -8.39 -11.03
CA GLY A 161 2.01 -9.12 -9.93
C GLY A 161 0.54 -8.76 -9.71
N PRO A 162 0.16 -7.48 -9.55
CA PRO A 162 -1.24 -7.09 -9.44
C PRO A 162 -2.08 -7.48 -10.66
N MET A 163 -1.55 -7.32 -11.88
CA MET A 163 -2.20 -7.77 -13.12
C MET A 163 -2.47 -9.28 -13.08
N ALA A 164 -1.45 -10.08 -12.79
CA ALA A 164 -1.57 -11.54 -12.77
C ALA A 164 -2.53 -12.02 -11.70
N LEU A 165 -2.42 -11.50 -10.45
CA LEU A 165 -3.34 -11.85 -9.37
C LEU A 165 -4.78 -11.42 -9.69
N GLY A 166 -4.98 -10.21 -10.20
CA GLY A 166 -6.30 -9.72 -10.60
C GLY A 166 -6.95 -10.61 -11.66
N LYS A 167 -6.20 -11.01 -12.67
CA LYS A 167 -6.69 -11.93 -13.71
C LYS A 167 -6.98 -13.34 -13.16
N GLU A 168 -6.15 -13.85 -12.26
CA GLU A 168 -6.41 -15.11 -11.57
C GLU A 168 -7.68 -15.06 -10.71
N LEU A 169 -7.88 -13.98 -9.96
CA LEU A 169 -9.07 -13.79 -9.13
C LEU A 169 -10.35 -13.69 -10.00
N ARG A 170 -10.26 -13.12 -11.19
CA ARG A 170 -11.34 -13.04 -12.18
C ARG A 170 -11.54 -14.34 -12.96
N GLY A 171 -10.68 -15.35 -12.80
CA GLY A 171 -10.75 -16.63 -13.48
C GLY A 171 -10.28 -16.61 -14.94
N SER A 172 -9.64 -15.53 -15.40
CA SER A 172 -9.12 -15.41 -16.77
C SER A 172 -7.65 -15.81 -16.90
N GLY A 173 -6.85 -15.64 -15.83
CA GLY A 173 -5.42 -15.97 -15.82
C GLY A 173 -4.57 -15.18 -16.82
N LEU A 174 -3.26 -15.40 -16.79
CA LEU A 174 -2.31 -14.92 -17.80
C LEU A 174 -1.55 -16.08 -18.43
N GLU A 175 -1.33 -16.00 -19.74
CA GLU A 175 -0.47 -16.95 -20.43
C GLU A 175 0.96 -16.88 -19.92
N GLY A 176 1.65 -18.03 -19.87
CA GLY A 176 3.04 -18.07 -19.46
C GLY A 176 3.33 -17.62 -18.03
N LEU A 177 2.33 -17.62 -17.12
CA LEU A 177 2.47 -17.16 -15.74
C LEU A 177 3.71 -17.72 -15.03
N ALA A 178 3.93 -19.04 -15.12
CA ALA A 178 5.09 -19.67 -14.47
C ALA A 178 6.42 -19.10 -14.98
N LYS A 179 6.55 -18.90 -16.30
CA LYS A 179 7.75 -18.36 -16.93
C LYS A 179 7.97 -16.90 -16.53
N SER A 180 6.92 -16.09 -16.58
CA SER A 180 7.00 -14.68 -16.22
C SER A 180 7.37 -14.51 -14.75
N LEU A 181 6.70 -15.22 -13.84
CA LEU A 181 7.00 -15.18 -12.41
C LEU A 181 8.41 -15.69 -12.10
N GLN A 182 8.88 -16.76 -12.78
CA GLN A 182 10.23 -17.27 -12.62
C GLN A 182 11.28 -16.25 -13.05
N GLY A 183 11.00 -15.42 -14.03
CA GLY A 183 11.93 -14.38 -14.51
C GLY A 183 12.23 -13.30 -13.47
N TYR A 184 11.35 -13.10 -12.50
CA TYR A 184 11.58 -12.20 -11.37
C TYR A 184 12.24 -12.88 -10.17
N PHE A 185 12.46 -14.19 -10.21
CA PHE A 185 13.18 -14.91 -9.16
C PHE A 185 14.69 -14.85 -9.41
N SER A 186 15.41 -14.18 -8.54
CA SER A 186 16.88 -14.12 -8.59
C SER A 186 17.47 -15.38 -7.99
N GLU A 187 17.95 -16.32 -8.83
CA GLU A 187 18.62 -17.54 -8.36
C GLU A 187 19.85 -17.25 -7.49
N PRO A 188 20.74 -16.25 -7.83
CA PRO A 188 21.88 -15.92 -6.98
C PRO A 188 21.52 -15.45 -5.58
N TYR A 189 20.44 -14.67 -5.45
CA TYR A 189 20.02 -14.10 -4.16
C TYR A 189 18.93 -14.89 -3.46
N GLY A 190 18.28 -15.81 -4.19
CA GLY A 190 17.19 -16.63 -3.64
C GLY A 190 15.92 -15.85 -3.32
N LEU A 191 15.63 -14.77 -4.06
CA LEU A 191 14.54 -13.82 -3.79
C LEU A 191 13.76 -13.50 -5.05
N PHE A 192 12.48 -13.15 -4.89
CA PHE A 192 11.74 -12.40 -5.89
C PHE A 192 12.14 -10.92 -5.77
N LEU A 193 12.53 -10.31 -6.88
CA LEU A 193 12.92 -8.91 -6.98
C LEU A 193 12.04 -8.21 -8.02
N ASP A 194 11.92 -6.91 -7.91
CA ASP A 194 11.02 -6.14 -8.77
C ASP A 194 11.45 -6.21 -10.26
N GLY A 195 12.73 -6.04 -10.54
CA GLY A 195 13.29 -6.17 -11.90
C GLY A 195 14.03 -7.48 -12.13
N ALA A 196 13.90 -8.05 -13.32
CA ALA A 196 14.73 -9.18 -13.73
C ALA A 196 16.21 -8.80 -13.71
N GLY A 197 17.03 -9.57 -12.99
CA GLY A 197 18.47 -9.27 -12.82
C GLY A 197 18.78 -8.14 -11.84
N ALA A 198 17.80 -7.60 -11.12
CA ALA A 198 18.03 -6.62 -10.07
C ALA A 198 18.96 -7.18 -8.98
N THR A 199 19.82 -6.32 -8.42
CA THR A 199 20.76 -6.67 -7.35
C THR A 199 20.44 -5.96 -6.03
N LEU A 200 19.57 -4.97 -6.08
CA LEU A 200 19.11 -4.19 -4.94
C LEU A 200 17.60 -3.96 -5.04
N CYS A 201 16.97 -3.73 -3.90
CA CYS A 201 15.55 -3.41 -3.83
C CYS A 201 15.27 -2.52 -2.62
N GLU A 202 14.38 -1.56 -2.78
CA GLU A 202 13.82 -0.83 -1.65
C GLU A 202 12.98 -1.78 -0.80
N TYR A 203 12.91 -1.53 0.49
CA TYR A 203 12.31 -2.49 1.42
C TYR A 203 10.82 -2.72 1.19
N TRP A 204 10.04 -1.67 0.95
CA TRP A 204 8.61 -1.87 0.74
C TRP A 204 8.32 -2.60 -0.58
N TYR A 205 9.08 -2.27 -1.68
CA TYR A 205 8.99 -3.02 -2.93
C TYR A 205 9.31 -4.49 -2.71
N LEU A 206 10.39 -4.78 -1.97
CA LEU A 206 10.79 -6.16 -1.68
C LEU A 206 9.67 -6.96 -0.99
N MET A 207 9.00 -6.36 0.02
CA MET A 207 7.89 -7.04 0.69
C MET A 207 6.67 -7.14 -0.20
N ASN A 208 6.33 -6.07 -0.94
CA ASN A 208 5.18 -6.07 -1.84
C ASN A 208 5.32 -7.11 -2.96
N VAL A 209 6.44 -7.11 -3.69
CA VAL A 209 6.66 -8.08 -4.78
C VAL A 209 6.76 -9.51 -4.27
N THR A 210 7.31 -9.73 -3.07
CA THR A 210 7.33 -11.05 -2.45
C THR A 210 5.92 -11.50 -2.07
N ALA A 211 5.08 -10.62 -1.52
CA ALA A 211 3.69 -10.90 -1.21
C ALA A 211 2.87 -11.25 -2.48
N LEU A 212 3.08 -10.49 -3.56
CA LEU A 212 2.46 -10.75 -4.86
C LEU A 212 2.88 -12.10 -5.44
N ALA A 213 4.18 -12.40 -5.43
CA ALA A 213 4.71 -13.68 -5.89
C ALA A 213 4.16 -14.85 -5.06
N PHE A 214 4.17 -14.73 -3.74
CA PHE A 214 3.66 -15.79 -2.86
C PHE A 214 2.14 -15.94 -2.99
N GLY A 215 1.39 -14.85 -3.22
CA GLY A 215 -0.04 -14.91 -3.54
C GLY A 215 -0.31 -15.70 -4.83
N LEU A 216 0.45 -15.46 -5.89
CA LEU A 216 0.37 -16.23 -7.15
C LEU A 216 0.73 -17.71 -6.94
N ILE A 217 1.78 -17.98 -6.16
CA ILE A 217 2.18 -19.35 -5.82
C ILE A 217 1.07 -20.04 -5.02
N GLN A 218 0.46 -19.35 -4.07
CA GLN A 218 -0.65 -19.88 -3.28
C GLN A 218 -1.86 -20.26 -4.16
N LEU A 219 -2.18 -19.43 -5.15
CA LEU A 219 -3.31 -19.67 -6.04
C LEU A 219 -3.05 -20.81 -7.05
N ARG A 220 -1.84 -20.87 -7.62
CA ARG A 220 -1.59 -21.69 -8.80
C ARG A 220 -0.58 -22.81 -8.60
N PHE A 221 0.34 -22.66 -7.65
CA PHE A 221 1.51 -23.55 -7.50
C PHE A 221 1.69 -24.06 -6.07
N SER A 222 0.66 -24.00 -5.22
CA SER A 222 0.74 -24.36 -3.79
C SER A 222 1.09 -25.84 -3.52
N ARG A 223 1.08 -26.68 -4.55
CA ARG A 223 1.48 -28.10 -4.48
C ARG A 223 2.73 -28.42 -5.30
N ASP A 224 3.33 -27.43 -5.94
CA ASP A 224 4.52 -27.60 -6.77
C ASP A 224 5.78 -27.45 -5.90
N ALA A 225 6.55 -28.53 -5.77
CA ALA A 225 7.72 -28.59 -4.92
C ALA A 225 8.81 -27.58 -5.33
N ALA A 226 8.96 -27.27 -6.62
CA ALA A 226 9.97 -26.32 -7.09
C ALA A 226 9.59 -24.88 -6.70
N TRP A 227 8.29 -24.55 -6.77
CA TRP A 227 7.81 -23.24 -6.32
C TRP A 227 7.87 -23.09 -4.79
N LEU A 228 7.51 -24.15 -4.05
CA LEU A 228 7.63 -24.14 -2.59
C LEU A 228 9.08 -24.04 -2.12
N ALA A 229 10.02 -24.65 -2.85
CA ALA A 229 11.46 -24.46 -2.58
C ALA A 229 11.93 -23.01 -2.80
N ARG A 230 11.40 -22.30 -3.82
CA ARG A 230 11.68 -20.87 -4.02
C ARG A 230 11.10 -20.02 -2.87
N VAL A 231 9.90 -20.33 -2.40
CA VAL A 231 9.31 -19.67 -1.22
C VAL A 231 10.20 -19.85 0.01
N GLU A 232 10.65 -21.08 0.29
CA GLU A 232 11.53 -21.39 1.43
C GLU A 232 12.88 -20.63 1.33
N ARG A 233 13.48 -20.60 0.14
CA ARG A 233 14.71 -19.84 -0.10
C ARG A 233 14.51 -18.34 0.14
N SER A 234 13.41 -17.77 -0.38
CA SER A 234 13.09 -16.36 -0.17
C SER A 234 12.87 -16.04 1.30
N ALA A 235 12.09 -16.86 2.01
CA ALA A 235 11.86 -16.68 3.43
C ALA A 235 13.18 -16.78 4.24
N THR A 236 14.06 -17.73 3.91
CA THR A 236 15.37 -17.87 4.54
C THR A 236 16.22 -16.62 4.32
N ARG A 237 16.28 -16.13 3.07
CA ARG A 237 17.08 -14.93 2.76
C ARG A 237 16.54 -13.66 3.39
N LEU A 238 15.21 -13.49 3.41
CA LEU A 238 14.56 -12.38 4.10
C LEU A 238 14.82 -12.41 5.62
N ARG A 239 14.76 -13.60 6.24
CA ARG A 239 15.13 -13.77 7.65
C ARG A 239 16.58 -13.35 7.91
N ASP A 240 17.52 -13.87 7.12
CA ASP A 240 18.94 -13.57 7.30
C ASP A 240 19.22 -12.05 7.16
N MET A 241 18.56 -11.39 6.21
CA MET A 241 18.60 -9.92 6.06
C MET A 241 17.99 -9.23 7.30
N ALA A 242 16.78 -9.62 7.70
CA ALA A 242 16.10 -8.99 8.84
C ALA A 242 16.90 -9.12 10.15
N GLN A 243 17.50 -10.29 10.39
CA GLN A 243 18.35 -10.52 11.54
C GLN A 243 19.66 -9.71 11.48
N GLN A 244 20.26 -9.58 10.29
CA GLN A 244 21.46 -8.76 10.08
C GLN A 244 21.19 -7.29 10.41
N ILE A 245 20.07 -6.73 9.99
CA ILE A 245 19.65 -5.36 10.30
C ILE A 245 18.94 -5.25 11.66
N ARG A 246 18.83 -6.35 12.43
CA ARG A 246 18.15 -6.42 13.74
C ARG A 246 16.68 -5.97 13.70
N TYR A 247 15.99 -6.28 12.60
CA TYR A 247 14.61 -5.87 12.31
C TYR A 247 14.42 -4.35 12.27
N ASP A 248 15.52 -3.60 12.14
CA ASP A 248 15.50 -2.15 11.94
C ASP A 248 15.53 -1.85 10.45
N PHE A 249 14.35 -1.71 9.84
CA PHE A 249 14.19 -1.36 8.43
C PHE A 249 14.31 0.16 8.18
N ASN A 250 14.92 0.89 9.09
CA ASN A 250 15.06 2.35 8.98
C ASN A 250 16.16 2.78 8.00
N ASP A 251 16.19 2.14 6.85
CA ASP A 251 16.94 2.51 5.65
C ASP A 251 16.00 2.44 4.43
N GLN A 252 16.44 2.87 3.26
CA GLN A 252 15.64 2.84 2.04
C GLN A 252 15.48 1.40 1.51
N GLY A 253 16.55 0.60 1.55
CA GLY A 253 16.51 -0.74 1.01
C GLY A 253 17.79 -1.53 1.25
N TYR A 254 17.93 -2.63 0.51
CA TYR A 254 19.05 -3.56 0.63
C TYR A 254 19.68 -3.87 -0.72
N ASP A 255 21.00 -3.78 -0.79
CA ASP A 255 21.83 -4.20 -1.92
C ASP A 255 22.35 -5.62 -1.65
N PHE A 256 21.75 -6.60 -2.31
CA PHE A 256 22.08 -8.01 -2.14
C PHE A 256 23.44 -8.37 -2.70
N SER A 257 23.96 -7.59 -3.66
CA SER A 257 25.30 -7.80 -4.20
C SER A 257 26.40 -7.38 -3.25
N LYS A 258 26.13 -6.40 -2.39
CA LYS A 258 27.04 -5.90 -1.35
C LYS A 258 26.71 -6.46 0.03
N ASN A 259 25.58 -7.12 0.18
CA ASN A 259 25.05 -7.59 1.47
C ASN A 259 24.96 -6.45 2.51
N ALA A 260 24.42 -5.30 2.11
CA ALA A 260 24.38 -4.07 2.89
C ALA A 260 23.12 -3.25 2.62
N THR A 261 22.70 -2.48 3.61
CA THR A 261 21.64 -1.49 3.44
C THR A 261 22.11 -0.31 2.59
N PHE A 262 21.15 0.42 2.01
CA PHE A 262 21.41 1.69 1.35
C PHE A 262 20.30 2.70 1.68
N THR A 263 20.68 3.98 1.71
CA THR A 263 19.76 5.12 1.81
C THR A 263 20.31 6.25 0.97
N ASN A 264 19.62 6.59 -0.11
CA ASN A 264 20.01 7.68 -1.00
C ASN A 264 19.58 9.03 -0.44
N HIS A 265 18.45 9.05 0.30
CA HIS A 265 17.91 10.23 0.94
C HIS A 265 17.10 9.84 2.17
N ASP A 266 17.20 10.62 3.26
CA ASP A 266 16.55 10.31 4.55
C ASP A 266 15.01 10.20 4.47
N ILE A 267 14.38 10.93 3.54
CA ILE A 267 12.93 10.83 3.31
C ILE A 267 12.47 9.47 2.81
N TYR A 268 13.39 8.64 2.29
CA TYR A 268 13.08 7.32 1.75
C TYR A 268 13.29 6.18 2.74
N ARG A 269 13.49 6.48 4.03
CA ARG A 269 13.57 5.47 5.08
C ARG A 269 12.23 4.80 5.31
N GLN A 270 12.22 3.47 5.46
CA GLN A 270 11.02 2.63 5.38
C GLN A 270 10.85 1.72 6.61
N PRO A 271 10.83 2.27 7.84
CA PRO A 271 10.78 1.46 9.06
C PRO A 271 9.50 0.64 9.21
N ASP A 272 8.40 1.05 8.60
CA ASP A 272 7.12 0.35 8.57
C ASP A 272 7.17 -1.00 7.82
N THR A 273 8.18 -1.21 6.99
CA THR A 273 8.35 -2.44 6.20
C THR A 273 8.41 -3.70 7.07
N VAL A 274 8.82 -3.58 8.35
CA VAL A 274 8.79 -4.71 9.29
C VAL A 274 7.39 -5.32 9.45
N GLY A 275 6.33 -4.54 9.22
CA GLY A 275 4.94 -5.02 9.17
C GLY A 275 4.67 -5.87 7.93
N GLY A 276 5.13 -5.43 6.76
CA GLY A 276 5.08 -6.22 5.52
C GLY A 276 5.90 -7.50 5.61
N TYR A 277 7.07 -7.43 6.24
CA TYR A 277 7.90 -8.61 6.55
C TYR A 277 7.13 -9.66 7.36
N SER A 278 6.42 -9.23 8.41
CA SER A 278 5.59 -10.15 9.21
C SER A 278 4.56 -10.89 8.35
N TYR A 279 3.86 -10.19 7.48
CA TYR A 279 2.88 -10.79 6.57
C TYR A 279 3.52 -11.78 5.59
N VAL A 280 4.61 -11.42 4.95
CA VAL A 280 5.33 -12.26 4.00
C VAL A 280 5.82 -13.54 4.66
N MET A 281 6.36 -13.44 5.89
CA MET A 281 6.81 -14.62 6.64
C MET A 281 5.64 -15.52 7.07
N LEU A 282 4.49 -14.93 7.41
CA LEU A 282 3.28 -15.69 7.73
C LEU A 282 2.74 -16.45 6.50
N LEU A 283 2.79 -15.81 5.33
CA LEU A 283 2.40 -16.43 4.06
C LEU A 283 3.39 -17.54 3.66
N ALA A 284 4.69 -17.35 3.88
CA ALA A 284 5.71 -18.37 3.69
C ALA A 284 5.48 -19.58 4.61
N TRP A 285 5.14 -19.35 5.89
CA TRP A 285 4.76 -20.42 6.81
C TRP A 285 3.55 -21.21 6.28
N LYS A 286 2.54 -20.51 5.80
CA LYS A 286 1.33 -21.14 5.24
C LYS A 286 1.62 -22.02 4.03
N LEU A 287 2.52 -21.58 3.16
CA LEU A 287 2.90 -22.31 1.95
C LEU A 287 3.82 -23.51 2.25
N THR A 288 4.77 -23.36 3.18
CA THR A 288 5.87 -24.31 3.39
C THR A 288 5.75 -25.14 4.67
N GLY A 289 4.95 -24.71 5.64
CA GLY A 289 4.86 -25.31 6.98
C GLY A 289 6.12 -25.13 7.82
N LYS A 290 7.07 -24.28 7.43
CA LYS A 290 8.33 -24.10 8.15
C LYS A 290 8.14 -23.22 9.40
N GLU A 291 8.34 -23.79 10.57
CA GLU A 291 8.11 -23.12 11.87
C GLU A 291 8.95 -21.85 12.06
N PHE A 292 10.16 -21.78 11.47
CA PHE A 292 10.93 -20.55 11.54
C PHE A 292 10.20 -19.36 10.91
N CYS A 293 9.43 -19.58 9.84
CA CYS A 293 8.64 -18.51 9.21
C CYS A 293 7.58 -17.96 10.15
N LEU A 294 6.90 -18.82 10.92
CA LEU A 294 5.94 -18.38 11.92
C LEU A 294 6.62 -17.63 13.07
N ALA A 295 7.80 -18.08 13.51
CA ALA A 295 8.58 -17.38 14.53
C ALA A 295 8.99 -15.98 14.05
N GLU A 296 9.47 -15.87 12.82
CA GLU A 296 9.86 -14.59 12.21
C GLU A 296 8.65 -13.66 12.01
N ALA A 297 7.49 -14.18 11.62
CA ALA A 297 6.26 -13.39 11.51
C ALA A 297 5.87 -12.77 12.86
N LYS A 298 5.99 -13.52 13.96
CA LYS A 298 5.76 -13.03 15.33
C LYS A 298 6.76 -11.95 15.71
N THR A 299 8.04 -12.17 15.45
CA THR A 299 9.09 -11.18 15.71
C THR A 299 8.84 -9.89 14.93
N GLY A 300 8.52 -9.99 13.65
CA GLY A 300 8.22 -8.82 12.81
C GLY A 300 7.02 -8.01 13.31
N ILE A 301 5.93 -8.68 13.70
CA ILE A 301 4.75 -7.97 14.19
C ILE A 301 4.99 -7.30 15.54
N ASP A 302 5.80 -7.91 16.42
CA ASP A 302 6.16 -7.30 17.70
C ASP A 302 6.98 -6.01 17.50
N HIS A 303 7.92 -6.03 16.54
CA HIS A 303 8.68 -4.84 16.15
C HIS A 303 7.76 -3.75 15.58
N TYR A 304 6.85 -4.10 14.66
CA TYR A 304 5.88 -3.15 14.12
C TYR A 304 4.99 -2.54 15.21
N LEU A 305 4.48 -3.37 16.10
CA LEU A 305 3.63 -2.92 17.21
C LEU A 305 4.39 -2.19 18.31
N SER A 306 5.72 -2.18 18.31
CA SER A 306 6.51 -1.37 19.26
C SER A 306 6.48 0.12 18.94
N PHE A 307 6.16 0.52 17.72
CA PHE A 307 6.06 1.91 17.34
C PHE A 307 4.95 2.64 18.13
N ALA A 308 5.28 3.81 18.63
CA ALA A 308 4.34 4.65 19.39
C ALA A 308 3.37 5.42 18.48
N ALA A 309 3.82 5.76 17.28
CA ALA A 309 3.09 6.42 16.23
C ALA A 309 3.38 5.72 14.92
N ASN A 310 2.65 6.06 13.85
CA ASN A 310 2.87 5.46 12.56
C ASN A 310 4.32 5.70 12.07
N PRO A 311 5.10 4.64 11.83
CA PRO A 311 6.50 4.75 11.41
C PRO A 311 6.67 4.85 9.89
N TRP A 312 5.61 4.93 9.16
CA TRP A 312 5.44 4.55 7.77
C TRP A 312 6.19 5.41 6.76
N TYR A 313 6.51 4.74 5.67
CA TYR A 313 6.92 5.36 4.41
C TYR A 313 5.79 5.23 3.38
N GLU A 314 5.30 4.00 3.11
CA GLU A 314 4.18 3.73 2.21
C GLU A 314 3.22 2.66 2.74
N VAL A 315 1.96 2.73 2.34
CA VAL A 315 0.83 2.03 2.94
C VAL A 315 0.85 0.49 2.86
N PRO A 316 1.35 -0.17 1.79
CA PRO A 316 1.17 -1.62 1.66
C PRO A 316 1.66 -2.40 2.88
N SER A 317 2.84 -2.03 3.42
CA SER A 317 3.44 -2.71 4.58
C SER A 317 2.57 -2.61 5.83
N GLY A 318 1.98 -1.44 6.10
CA GLY A 318 1.09 -1.25 7.23
C GLY A 318 -0.21 -2.04 7.10
N ALA A 319 -0.83 -2.03 5.92
CA ALA A 319 -2.05 -2.81 5.65
C ALA A 319 -1.81 -4.33 5.78
N MET A 320 -0.66 -4.82 5.29
CA MET A 320 -0.20 -6.19 5.48
C MET A 320 -0.02 -6.53 6.98
N ALA A 321 0.52 -5.59 7.79
CA ALA A 321 0.68 -5.77 9.22
C ALA A 321 -0.65 -5.97 9.95
N VAL A 322 -1.71 -5.26 9.54
CA VAL A 322 -3.05 -5.44 10.12
C VAL A 322 -3.56 -6.86 9.89
N LEU A 323 -3.43 -7.37 8.67
CA LEU A 323 -3.85 -8.74 8.36
C LEU A 323 -3.00 -9.77 9.10
N ALA A 324 -1.68 -9.59 9.16
CA ALA A 324 -0.79 -10.48 9.90
C ALA A 324 -1.13 -10.49 11.40
N ALA A 325 -1.34 -9.32 12.02
CA ALA A 325 -1.73 -9.21 13.42
C ALA A 325 -3.06 -9.91 13.69
N ALA A 326 -4.10 -9.63 12.88
CA ALA A 326 -5.41 -10.25 13.04
C ALA A 326 -5.35 -11.78 12.92
N ARG A 327 -4.54 -12.28 11.98
CA ARG A 327 -4.35 -13.73 11.80
C ARG A 327 -3.60 -14.36 12.98
N LEU A 328 -2.52 -13.74 13.44
CA LEU A 328 -1.75 -14.21 14.60
C LEU A 328 -2.60 -14.24 15.88
N GLU A 329 -3.44 -13.22 16.12
CA GLU A 329 -4.39 -13.22 17.24
C GLU A 329 -5.39 -14.37 17.15
N SER A 330 -5.90 -14.67 15.95
CA SER A 330 -6.80 -15.81 15.75
C SER A 330 -6.14 -17.17 16.04
N MET A 331 -4.79 -17.20 16.05
CA MET A 331 -3.98 -18.36 16.45
C MET A 331 -3.57 -18.34 17.92
N GLY A 332 -4.06 -17.36 18.70
CA GLY A 332 -3.76 -17.22 20.13
C GLY A 332 -2.46 -16.46 20.44
N TYR A 333 -1.80 -15.85 19.45
CA TYR A 333 -0.66 -14.97 19.70
C TYR A 333 -1.12 -13.55 20.06
N PRO A 334 -0.55 -12.87 21.06
CA PRO A 334 -1.07 -11.58 21.56
C PRO A 334 -0.64 -10.39 20.69
N ALA A 335 -0.77 -10.50 19.38
CA ALA A 335 -0.63 -9.37 18.46
C ALA A 335 -1.83 -8.44 18.56
N ASN A 336 -1.64 -7.13 18.51
CA ASN A 336 -2.71 -6.16 18.65
C ASN A 336 -3.15 -5.61 17.29
N ALA A 337 -4.09 -6.31 16.62
CA ALA A 337 -4.61 -5.91 15.32
C ALA A 337 -5.31 -4.53 15.35
N THR A 338 -5.94 -4.17 16.48
CA THR A 338 -6.54 -2.84 16.66
C THR A 338 -5.46 -1.75 16.64
N LYS A 339 -4.33 -1.98 17.31
CA LYS A 339 -3.18 -1.06 17.26
C LYS A 339 -2.59 -0.99 15.86
N ALA A 340 -2.42 -2.13 15.18
CA ALA A 340 -1.94 -2.15 13.80
C ALA A 340 -2.85 -1.33 12.88
N LEU A 341 -4.17 -1.50 12.98
CA LEU A 341 -5.16 -0.72 12.21
C LEU A 341 -5.08 0.78 12.56
N ALA A 342 -4.89 1.10 13.85
CA ALA A 342 -4.69 2.48 14.28
C ALA A 342 -3.50 3.14 13.62
N LEU A 343 -2.38 2.42 13.53
CA LEU A 343 -1.17 2.93 12.87
C LEU A 343 -1.40 3.20 11.37
N VAL A 344 -2.25 2.43 10.69
CA VAL A 344 -2.55 2.63 9.26
C VAL A 344 -3.56 3.73 9.01
N LEU A 345 -4.66 3.78 9.77
CA LEU A 345 -5.77 4.70 9.54
C LEU A 345 -5.68 6.00 10.36
N ASP A 346 -4.53 6.31 10.94
CA ASP A 346 -4.35 7.57 11.69
C ASP A 346 -4.18 8.75 10.73
N SER A 347 -5.21 9.60 10.64
CA SER A 347 -5.17 10.81 9.81
C SER A 347 -4.26 11.91 10.36
N LYS A 348 -3.79 11.81 11.62
CA LYS A 348 -2.93 12.84 12.22
C LYS A 348 -1.49 12.77 11.76
N VAL A 349 -1.05 11.59 11.41
CA VAL A 349 0.32 11.35 10.90
C VAL A 349 0.37 11.26 9.37
N GLY A 350 -0.75 11.51 8.70
CA GLY A 350 -0.76 11.81 7.28
C GLY A 350 -0.94 10.67 6.30
N LEU A 351 -1.21 9.42 6.75
CA LEU A 351 -1.51 8.32 5.83
C LEU A 351 -2.85 8.47 5.14
N MET A 352 -3.88 8.72 5.90
CA MET A 352 -5.23 8.81 5.38
C MET A 352 -5.65 10.27 5.23
N ALA A 353 -6.00 10.67 4.02
CA ALA A 353 -6.61 11.96 3.77
C ALA A 353 -8.03 11.99 4.33
N THR A 354 -8.43 13.13 4.86
CA THR A 354 -9.78 13.39 5.36
C THR A 354 -10.27 14.78 4.97
N GLY A 355 -11.59 14.93 4.87
CA GLY A 355 -12.23 16.20 4.56
C GLY A 355 -12.33 16.47 3.06
N GLN A 356 -12.12 17.72 2.65
CA GLN A 356 -12.35 18.14 1.28
C GLN A 356 -11.17 18.90 0.69
N TRP A 357 -10.86 18.61 -0.56
CA TRP A 357 -9.94 19.37 -1.39
C TRP A 357 -10.73 20.08 -2.49
N GLY A 358 -10.77 21.41 -2.45
CA GLY A 358 -11.54 22.21 -3.42
C GLY A 358 -13.03 21.82 -3.48
N GLY A 359 -13.64 21.50 -2.33
CA GLY A 359 -15.05 21.10 -2.26
C GLY A 359 -15.33 19.62 -2.60
N ARG A 360 -14.31 18.82 -2.90
CA ARG A 360 -14.42 17.39 -3.23
C ARG A 360 -13.91 16.54 -2.07
N ALA A 361 -14.75 15.61 -1.60
CA ALA A 361 -14.37 14.70 -0.52
C ALA A 361 -13.20 13.81 -0.92
N VAL A 362 -12.19 13.71 -0.04
CA VAL A 362 -11.01 12.84 -0.22
C VAL A 362 -10.86 11.84 0.93
N ASP A 363 -11.88 11.72 1.75
CA ASP A 363 -11.90 10.82 2.91
C ASP A 363 -11.52 9.39 2.52
N GLY A 364 -10.51 8.83 3.18
CA GLY A 364 -10.04 7.47 2.96
C GLY A 364 -8.95 7.31 1.88
N LEU A 365 -8.66 8.34 1.07
CA LEU A 365 -7.53 8.27 0.15
C LEU A 365 -6.21 8.25 0.93
N MET A 366 -5.21 7.52 0.43
CA MET A 366 -3.95 7.32 1.12
C MET A 366 -2.84 8.20 0.54
N ALA A 367 -2.10 8.85 1.42
CA ALA A 367 -0.87 9.57 1.07
C ALA A 367 0.25 8.58 0.70
N GLY A 368 1.23 9.04 -0.07
CA GLY A 368 2.40 8.23 -0.43
C GLY A 368 3.47 8.25 0.66
N PHE A 369 4.00 9.42 0.99
CA PHE A 369 5.14 9.53 1.91
C PHE A 369 4.77 10.16 3.25
N SER A 370 5.40 9.67 4.31
CA SER A 370 5.26 10.24 5.66
C SER A 370 5.76 11.68 5.77
N THR A 371 6.76 12.04 4.97
CA THR A 371 7.39 13.36 4.98
C THR A 371 6.69 14.35 4.06
N GLU A 372 5.82 13.88 3.19
CA GLU A 372 4.96 14.78 2.44
C GLU A 372 3.88 15.34 3.36
N PRO A 373 3.68 16.64 3.36
CA PRO A 373 2.55 17.22 4.08
C PRO A 373 1.28 16.55 3.56
N ALA A 374 0.27 16.40 4.43
CA ALA A 374 -1.04 15.79 4.15
C ALA A 374 -1.78 16.51 2.99
N GLY A 375 -1.18 16.53 1.82
CA GLY A 375 -1.59 17.28 0.63
C GLY A 375 -1.48 16.47 -0.66
N GLN A 376 -1.06 15.22 -0.58
CA GLN A 376 -0.99 14.32 -1.73
C GLN A 376 -1.66 13.00 -1.38
N ALA A 377 -2.29 12.36 -2.37
CA ALA A 377 -2.85 11.02 -2.28
C ALA A 377 -2.48 10.23 -3.52
N TYR A 378 -2.29 8.91 -3.36
CA TYR A 378 -1.82 8.02 -4.41
C TYR A 378 -2.84 6.94 -4.71
N SER A 379 -2.97 6.61 -6.00
CA SER A 379 -3.96 5.64 -6.46
C SER A 379 -3.64 4.22 -6.02
N MET A 380 -2.37 3.80 -6.13
CA MET A 380 -1.94 2.47 -5.74
C MET A 380 -2.18 2.23 -4.25
N GLU A 381 -1.69 3.11 -3.38
CA GLU A 381 -1.82 3.03 -1.93
C GLU A 381 -3.28 3.01 -1.48
N SER A 382 -4.12 3.83 -2.14
CA SER A 382 -5.55 3.87 -1.85
C SER A 382 -6.25 2.58 -2.25
N MET A 383 -5.86 1.94 -3.36
CA MET A 383 -6.46 0.70 -3.84
C MET A 383 -5.95 -0.54 -3.11
N VAL A 384 -4.63 -0.65 -2.88
CA VAL A 384 -4.01 -1.86 -2.30
C VAL A 384 -4.37 -2.06 -0.82
N THR A 385 -4.72 -1.01 -0.12
CA THR A 385 -5.08 -1.08 1.30
C THR A 385 -6.28 -1.99 1.55
N LEU A 386 -7.31 -1.92 0.69
CA LEU A 386 -8.54 -2.71 0.84
C LEU A 386 -8.32 -4.22 0.78
N PRO A 387 -7.60 -4.77 -0.21
CA PRO A 387 -7.33 -6.20 -0.29
C PRO A 387 -6.67 -6.81 0.94
N TYR A 388 -5.91 -6.03 1.72
CA TYR A 388 -5.28 -6.49 2.95
C TYR A 388 -6.13 -6.23 4.19
N LEU A 389 -6.85 -5.12 4.28
CA LEU A 389 -7.68 -4.80 5.45
C LEU A 389 -8.96 -5.65 5.52
N LEU A 390 -9.58 -5.93 4.38
CA LEU A 390 -10.85 -6.69 4.35
C LEU A 390 -10.72 -8.09 4.97
N PRO A 391 -9.75 -8.94 4.61
CA PRO A 391 -9.60 -10.25 5.22
C PRO A 391 -9.33 -10.22 6.73
N ALA A 392 -8.73 -9.17 7.26
CA ALA A 392 -8.47 -9.02 8.70
C ALA A 392 -9.77 -9.03 9.52
N VAL A 393 -10.86 -8.48 8.96
CA VAL A 393 -12.18 -8.41 9.61
C VAL A 393 -12.76 -9.81 9.89
N ARG A 394 -12.45 -10.80 9.07
CA ARG A 394 -12.88 -12.17 9.32
C ARG A 394 -12.32 -12.73 10.63
N PHE A 395 -11.06 -12.44 10.91
CA PHE A 395 -10.37 -12.90 12.11
C PHE A 395 -10.71 -12.03 13.32
N ARG A 396 -11.06 -10.77 13.08
CA ARG A 396 -11.36 -9.75 14.10
C ARG A 396 -12.65 -8.98 13.72
N PRO A 397 -13.85 -9.60 13.91
CA PRO A 397 -15.12 -8.99 13.52
C PRO A 397 -15.40 -7.63 14.19
N GLU A 398 -14.79 -7.34 15.33
CA GLU A 398 -14.87 -6.03 15.99
C GLU A 398 -14.26 -4.88 15.20
N LEU A 399 -13.38 -5.16 14.22
CA LEU A 399 -12.84 -4.17 13.30
C LEU A 399 -13.82 -3.81 12.16
N ALA A 400 -14.91 -4.59 12.01
CA ALA A 400 -15.84 -4.48 10.88
C ALA A 400 -16.35 -3.06 10.65
N GLY A 401 -16.78 -2.37 11.72
CA GLY A 401 -17.35 -1.02 11.61
C GLY A 401 -16.37 0.01 11.06
N VAL A 402 -15.11 -0.05 11.49
CA VAL A 402 -14.07 0.86 11.05
C VAL A 402 -13.67 0.56 9.61
N VAL A 403 -13.39 -0.72 9.32
CA VAL A 403 -12.95 -1.15 7.99
C VAL A 403 -14.04 -0.93 6.94
N ALA A 404 -15.31 -1.22 7.25
CA ALA A 404 -16.43 -0.99 6.32
C ALA A 404 -16.62 0.50 5.98
N LYS A 405 -16.54 1.37 7.00
CA LYS A 405 -16.62 2.82 6.79
C LYS A 405 -15.45 3.32 5.95
N TYR A 406 -14.23 2.88 6.25
CA TYR A 406 -13.05 3.18 5.45
C TYR A 406 -13.22 2.70 4.02
N ALA A 407 -13.57 1.43 3.82
CA ALA A 407 -13.73 0.80 2.52
C ALA A 407 -14.77 1.52 1.64
N LEU A 408 -15.90 1.93 2.22
CA LEU A 408 -16.94 2.65 1.49
C LEU A 408 -16.46 4.04 1.04
N ASN A 409 -15.76 4.77 1.91
CA ASN A 409 -15.27 6.10 1.59
C ASN A 409 -14.16 6.07 0.53
N VAL A 410 -13.17 5.18 0.68
CA VAL A 410 -12.11 5.08 -0.34
C VAL A 410 -12.68 4.62 -1.68
N ALA A 411 -13.58 3.63 -1.69
CA ALA A 411 -14.22 3.13 -2.91
C ALA A 411 -14.98 4.22 -3.69
N ALA A 412 -15.59 5.16 -2.98
CA ALA A 412 -16.25 6.30 -3.59
C ALA A 412 -15.24 7.34 -4.10
N ASN A 413 -14.23 7.65 -3.29
CA ASN A 413 -13.32 8.77 -3.55
C ASN A 413 -12.16 8.42 -4.50
N LEU A 414 -11.92 7.13 -4.79
CA LEU A 414 -11.02 6.68 -5.85
C LEU A 414 -11.33 7.31 -7.22
N ARG A 415 -12.57 7.80 -7.42
CA ARG A 415 -12.98 8.51 -8.65
C ARG A 415 -12.07 9.68 -9.00
N TRP A 416 -11.51 10.36 -8.02
CA TRP A 416 -10.67 11.52 -8.25
C TRP A 416 -9.34 11.20 -8.93
N PHE A 417 -8.93 9.94 -8.94
CA PHE A 417 -7.80 9.51 -9.75
C PHE A 417 -8.15 9.32 -11.23
N TYR A 418 -9.43 9.27 -11.60
CA TYR A 418 -9.83 9.03 -12.97
C TYR A 418 -10.23 10.32 -13.69
N PRO A 419 -9.77 10.52 -14.94
CA PRO A 419 -10.01 11.75 -15.71
C PRO A 419 -11.48 12.10 -15.88
N GLU A 420 -12.34 11.09 -15.97
CA GLU A 420 -13.79 11.26 -16.17
C GLU A 420 -14.43 12.11 -15.07
N TYR A 421 -13.88 12.05 -13.85
CA TYR A 421 -14.44 12.74 -12.68
C TYR A 421 -13.74 14.05 -12.33
N LEU A 422 -12.65 14.39 -13.04
CA LEU A 422 -11.91 15.62 -12.82
C LEU A 422 -12.16 16.64 -13.95
N PRO A 423 -12.35 17.93 -13.64
CA PRO A 423 -12.31 18.98 -14.62
C PRO A 423 -11.02 18.91 -15.45
N ARG A 424 -11.12 19.20 -16.75
CA ARG A 424 -9.98 19.10 -17.66
C ARG A 424 -8.80 20.00 -17.25
N GLU A 425 -9.10 21.15 -16.68
CA GLU A 425 -8.12 22.11 -16.16
C GLU A 425 -7.38 21.60 -14.92
N ASN A 426 -7.91 20.58 -14.24
CA ASN A 426 -7.28 19.93 -13.11
C ASN A 426 -6.42 18.72 -13.51
N GLN A 427 -6.29 18.46 -14.81
CA GLN A 427 -5.60 17.28 -15.32
C GLN A 427 -4.28 17.66 -15.97
N SER A 428 -3.16 17.02 -15.56
CA SER A 428 -1.85 17.21 -16.17
C SER A 428 -1.76 16.59 -17.58
N ARG A 429 -2.43 15.46 -17.82
CA ARG A 429 -2.40 14.71 -19.09
C ARG A 429 -3.80 14.28 -19.54
N PRO A 430 -4.67 15.25 -19.93
CA PRO A 430 -6.04 14.95 -20.39
C PRO A 430 -6.10 14.26 -21.76
N ASP A 431 -4.95 14.10 -22.42
CA ASP A 431 -4.76 13.44 -23.72
C ASP A 431 -4.61 11.92 -23.62
N LEU A 432 -4.26 11.39 -22.42
CA LEU A 432 -4.06 9.97 -22.21
C LEU A 432 -5.37 9.22 -21.95
N PRO A 433 -5.38 7.87 -22.18
CA PRO A 433 -6.60 7.06 -22.04
C PRO A 433 -7.26 7.16 -20.66
N ALA A 434 -8.58 7.29 -20.64
CA ALA A 434 -9.35 7.53 -19.41
C ALA A 434 -9.46 6.31 -18.49
N VAL A 435 -9.17 5.11 -18.99
CA VAL A 435 -9.28 3.85 -18.23
C VAL A 435 -8.21 3.69 -17.16
N PHE A 436 -7.12 4.47 -17.22
CA PHE A 436 -6.04 4.44 -16.24
C PHE A 436 -6.20 5.56 -15.21
N PRO A 437 -5.98 5.30 -13.92
CA PRO A 437 -5.95 6.34 -12.93
C PRO A 437 -4.70 7.20 -13.07
N TYR A 438 -4.77 8.46 -12.64
CA TYR A 438 -3.57 9.22 -12.31
C TYR A 438 -2.83 8.55 -11.14
N GLU A 439 -1.51 8.64 -11.15
CA GLU A 439 -0.71 8.10 -10.06
C GLU A 439 -1.04 8.80 -8.74
N ARG A 440 -1.14 10.13 -8.76
CA ARG A 440 -1.44 10.92 -7.56
C ARG A 440 -2.35 12.13 -7.80
N LEU A 441 -2.88 12.60 -6.69
CA LEU A 441 -3.63 13.85 -6.56
C LEU A 441 -2.88 14.80 -5.62
N SER A 442 -2.90 16.10 -5.92
CA SER A 442 -2.39 17.16 -5.04
C SER A 442 -3.52 18.04 -4.53
N ARG A 443 -3.40 18.50 -3.29
CA ARG A 443 -4.44 19.25 -2.59
C ARG A 443 -4.70 20.64 -3.19
N ALA A 444 -3.69 21.33 -3.68
CA ALA A 444 -3.83 22.73 -4.06
C ALA A 444 -2.78 23.19 -5.08
N GLU A 445 -2.56 22.41 -6.13
CA GLU A 445 -1.63 22.84 -7.16
C GLU A 445 -2.33 23.80 -8.12
N LYS A 446 -1.72 24.97 -8.38
CA LYS A 446 -2.23 26.01 -9.31
C LYS A 446 -3.67 26.46 -9.05
N GLY A 447 -4.14 26.39 -7.79
CA GLY A 447 -5.50 26.79 -7.43
C GLY A 447 -6.59 25.76 -7.74
N HIS A 448 -6.24 24.62 -8.30
CA HIS A 448 -7.18 23.52 -8.60
C HIS A 448 -7.02 22.37 -7.63
N SER A 449 -8.09 21.87 -7.06
CA SER A 449 -8.09 20.74 -6.09
C SER A 449 -9.33 19.89 -6.22
N PRO A 450 -9.19 18.54 -6.19
CA PRO A 450 -7.93 17.82 -6.33
C PRO A 450 -7.34 18.02 -7.73
N TYR A 451 -6.03 18.13 -7.80
CA TYR A 451 -5.29 18.26 -9.04
C TYR A 451 -4.56 16.95 -9.36
N ALA A 452 -4.90 16.36 -10.50
CA ALA A 452 -4.27 15.12 -10.94
C ALA A 452 -2.90 15.39 -11.52
N THR A 453 -1.89 14.82 -10.93
CA THR A 453 -0.50 15.00 -11.34
C THR A 453 0.28 13.69 -11.26
N GLY A 454 1.36 13.61 -11.99
CA GLY A 454 2.30 12.51 -11.95
C GLY A 454 3.72 13.04 -12.06
N ASP A 455 4.69 12.37 -11.47
CA ASP A 455 6.09 12.78 -11.45
C ASP A 455 6.74 12.67 -12.82
N PHE A 456 6.29 11.74 -13.62
CA PHE A 456 6.78 11.49 -14.95
C PHE A 456 5.75 11.97 -15.97
N ALA A 457 5.81 13.20 -16.39
CA ALA A 457 4.97 13.75 -17.45
C ALA A 457 3.47 13.42 -17.33
N GLY A 458 2.95 13.26 -16.11
CA GLY A 458 1.54 13.01 -15.87
C GLY A 458 1.14 11.55 -15.97
N HIS A 459 1.84 10.68 -15.29
CA HIS A 459 1.63 9.24 -15.31
C HIS A 459 0.17 8.85 -15.16
N ARG A 460 -0.27 8.05 -16.12
CA ARG A 460 -1.43 7.19 -16.02
C ARG A 460 -0.95 5.83 -15.59
N SER A 461 -1.18 5.50 -14.33
CA SER A 461 -0.60 4.35 -13.66
C SER A 461 -1.26 3.04 -14.12
N ILE A 462 -0.47 2.15 -14.70
CA ILE A 462 -0.88 0.77 -14.95
C ILE A 462 -0.73 -0.04 -13.66
N TYR A 463 0.39 0.11 -12.95
CA TYR A 463 0.62 -0.66 -11.72
C TYR A 463 -0.41 -0.35 -10.62
N GLY A 464 -0.77 0.92 -10.43
CA GLY A 464 -1.85 1.30 -9.52
C GLY A 464 -3.21 0.86 -10.05
N GLY A 465 -3.48 1.08 -11.35
CA GLY A 465 -4.74 0.71 -12.00
C GLY A 465 -5.02 -0.80 -11.98
N ALA A 466 -3.99 -1.64 -11.97
CA ALA A 466 -4.15 -3.08 -11.93
C ALA A 466 -4.91 -3.60 -10.70
N TYR A 467 -4.88 -2.88 -9.59
CA TYR A 467 -5.65 -3.25 -8.39
C TYR A 467 -7.17 -3.11 -8.57
N VAL A 468 -7.64 -2.41 -9.61
CA VAL A 468 -9.08 -2.38 -9.91
C VAL A 468 -9.63 -3.77 -10.22
N LEU A 469 -8.79 -4.67 -10.78
CA LEU A 469 -9.15 -6.06 -11.03
C LEU A 469 -9.41 -6.85 -9.73
N TRP A 470 -8.75 -6.47 -8.63
CA TRP A 470 -8.97 -7.05 -7.30
C TRP A 470 -10.24 -6.48 -6.67
N LEU A 471 -10.43 -5.16 -6.78
CA LEU A 471 -11.59 -4.48 -6.19
C LEU A 471 -12.89 -4.96 -6.79
N ASP A 472 -12.93 -5.25 -8.10
CA ASP A 472 -14.07 -5.90 -8.77
C ASP A 472 -14.44 -7.24 -8.12
N GLN A 473 -13.46 -8.01 -7.66
CA GLN A 473 -13.69 -9.33 -7.08
C GLN A 473 -14.10 -9.30 -5.60
N VAL A 474 -13.75 -8.23 -4.89
CA VAL A 474 -14.06 -8.12 -3.45
C VAL A 474 -15.27 -7.25 -3.16
N MET A 475 -15.79 -6.49 -4.12
CA MET A 475 -16.87 -5.51 -3.88
C MET A 475 -18.08 -5.79 -4.77
N GLN A 476 -19.26 -5.93 -4.14
CA GLN A 476 -20.50 -6.19 -4.85
C GLN A 476 -21.66 -5.32 -4.30
N PRO A 477 -22.30 -4.52 -5.15
CA PRO A 477 -23.54 -3.80 -4.77
C PRO A 477 -24.68 -4.77 -4.44
N GLN A 478 -25.53 -4.40 -3.49
CA GLN A 478 -26.66 -5.19 -3.03
C GLN A 478 -28.00 -4.49 -3.37
N GLY A 479 -28.20 -4.17 -4.64
CA GLY A 479 -29.43 -3.51 -5.14
C GLY A 479 -29.48 -1.99 -4.89
N ASP A 480 -28.91 -1.51 -3.80
CA ASP A 480 -28.70 -0.08 -3.52
C ASP A 480 -27.21 0.24 -3.71
N PRO A 481 -26.83 1.28 -4.45
CA PRO A 481 -25.43 1.59 -4.73
C PRO A 481 -24.59 1.90 -3.47
N TRP A 482 -25.24 2.22 -2.37
CA TRP A 482 -24.61 2.45 -1.08
C TRP A 482 -24.48 1.19 -0.21
N LEU A 483 -25.29 0.18 -0.49
CA LEU A 483 -25.31 -1.08 0.27
C LEU A 483 -24.38 -2.08 -0.40
N LEU A 484 -23.22 -2.27 0.20
CA LEU A 484 -22.18 -3.14 -0.36
C LEU A 484 -22.01 -4.41 0.46
N ARG A 485 -21.64 -5.46 -0.26
CA ARG A 485 -21.06 -6.68 0.27
C ARG A 485 -19.60 -6.73 -0.15
N TRP A 486 -18.69 -6.96 0.81
CA TRP A 486 -17.28 -7.21 0.53
C TRP A 486 -16.93 -8.67 0.78
N ASP A 487 -16.26 -9.32 -0.18
CA ASP A 487 -15.74 -10.67 -0.02
C ASP A 487 -14.41 -10.62 0.77
N LEU A 488 -14.41 -11.24 1.95
CA LEU A 488 -13.26 -11.30 2.87
C LEU A 488 -12.32 -12.47 2.56
N SER A 489 -12.66 -13.30 1.58
CA SER A 489 -11.98 -14.55 1.27
C SER A 489 -11.10 -14.45 0.02
N LYS A 490 -11.52 -13.66 -0.96
CA LYS A 490 -10.88 -13.58 -2.29
C LYS A 490 -9.41 -13.17 -2.25
N THR A 491 -9.07 -12.20 -1.40
CA THR A 491 -7.70 -11.69 -1.25
C THR A 491 -6.99 -12.19 0.02
N ASN A 492 -7.60 -13.16 0.72
CA ASN A 492 -7.00 -13.79 1.90
C ASN A 492 -6.02 -14.90 1.51
N PHE A 493 -4.88 -14.54 0.94
CA PHE A 493 -3.86 -15.52 0.52
C PHE A 493 -3.25 -16.29 1.69
N LEU A 494 -3.42 -15.84 2.93
CA LEU A 494 -3.02 -16.61 4.11
C LEU A 494 -3.90 -17.86 4.31
N ASP A 495 -5.17 -17.82 3.92
CA ASP A 495 -6.11 -18.89 4.23
C ASP A 495 -7.22 -19.07 3.14
N LEU A 496 -6.82 -19.32 1.90
CA LEU A 496 -7.75 -19.55 0.77
C LEU A 496 -8.71 -20.73 0.98
N GLY A 497 -8.36 -21.68 1.84
CA GLY A 497 -9.18 -22.87 2.13
C GLY A 497 -10.24 -22.64 3.22
N LEU A 498 -10.34 -21.46 3.79
CA LEU A 498 -11.39 -21.16 4.76
C LEU A 498 -12.75 -20.99 4.06
N PRO A 499 -13.88 -21.29 4.76
CA PRO A 499 -15.21 -21.05 4.23
C PRO A 499 -15.39 -19.61 3.74
N PRO A 500 -16.18 -19.32 2.70
CA PRO A 500 -16.40 -17.95 2.25
C PRO A 500 -16.96 -17.06 3.35
N ALA A 501 -16.45 -15.83 3.45
CA ALA A 501 -16.92 -14.85 4.43
C ALA A 501 -17.12 -13.49 3.78
N PHE A 502 -18.12 -12.75 4.25
CA PHE A 502 -18.55 -11.48 3.68
C PHE A 502 -18.78 -10.44 4.75
N LEU A 503 -18.38 -9.20 4.47
CA LEU A 503 -18.72 -8.04 5.26
C LEU A 503 -19.89 -7.31 4.58
N TYR A 504 -20.92 -6.99 5.35
CA TYR A 504 -22.05 -6.14 4.96
C TYR A 504 -22.05 -4.87 5.79
N TYR A 505 -22.38 -3.76 5.16
CA TYR A 505 -22.52 -2.47 5.82
C TYR A 505 -23.71 -1.70 5.29
N ASN A 506 -24.58 -1.24 6.20
CA ASN A 506 -25.66 -0.32 5.89
C ASN A 506 -25.25 1.11 6.27
N PRO A 507 -24.82 1.98 5.34
CA PRO A 507 -24.44 3.36 5.64
C PRO A 507 -25.62 4.33 5.72
N LEU A 508 -26.86 3.82 5.62
CA LEU A 508 -28.07 4.63 5.52
C LEU A 508 -28.72 4.82 6.90
N PRO A 509 -29.49 5.91 7.10
CA PRO A 509 -30.18 6.18 8.37
C PRO A 509 -31.47 5.36 8.58
N ALA A 510 -31.72 4.39 7.71
CA ALA A 510 -32.88 3.51 7.79
C ALA A 510 -32.46 2.04 7.74
N GLU A 511 -33.21 1.16 8.37
CA GLU A 511 -33.03 -0.29 8.27
C GLU A 511 -33.06 -0.74 6.80
N ARG A 512 -32.19 -1.70 6.46
CA ARG A 512 -32.14 -2.38 5.17
C ARG A 512 -32.17 -3.89 5.36
N THR A 513 -32.84 -4.56 4.45
CA THR A 513 -32.84 -6.02 4.41
C THR A 513 -32.09 -6.46 3.14
N VAL A 514 -31.11 -7.34 3.29
CA VAL A 514 -30.43 -8.00 2.18
C VAL A 514 -30.72 -9.49 2.21
N THR A 515 -30.89 -10.07 1.04
CA THR A 515 -31.00 -11.52 0.90
C THR A 515 -29.61 -12.12 0.76
N ILE A 516 -29.27 -13.03 1.66
CA ILE A 516 -28.04 -13.83 1.58
C ILE A 516 -28.40 -15.17 0.96
N GLU A 517 -27.71 -15.53 -0.12
CA GLU A 517 -27.86 -16.86 -0.74
C GLU A 517 -26.72 -17.76 -0.29
N THR A 518 -27.05 -19.03 0.00
CA THR A 518 -26.03 -20.04 0.29
C THR A 518 -25.22 -20.34 -0.96
N ILE A 519 -23.96 -20.66 -0.77
CA ILE A 519 -23.03 -21.02 -1.84
C ILE A 519 -22.98 -22.55 -1.93
N GLU A 520 -22.80 -23.10 -3.12
CA GLU A 520 -22.68 -24.53 -3.35
C GLU A 520 -21.66 -25.16 -2.38
N GLY A 521 -22.03 -26.26 -1.74
CA GLY A 521 -21.24 -26.91 -0.70
C GLY A 521 -21.29 -26.24 0.69
N HIS A 522 -22.02 -25.12 0.86
CA HIS A 522 -22.11 -24.36 2.12
C HIS A 522 -23.57 -24.10 2.47
N SER A 523 -24.15 -24.96 3.30
CA SER A 523 -25.58 -24.91 3.64
C SER A 523 -25.92 -24.07 4.89
N GLN A 524 -24.92 -23.67 5.68
CA GLN A 524 -25.08 -22.96 6.94
C GLN A 524 -24.56 -21.52 6.80
N ILE A 525 -25.25 -20.60 7.45
CA ILE A 525 -24.87 -19.19 7.51
C ILE A 525 -24.60 -18.83 8.96
N HIS A 526 -23.41 -18.34 9.26
CA HIS A 526 -23.02 -17.92 10.59
C HIS A 526 -22.66 -16.44 10.62
N ASP A 527 -23.34 -15.68 11.45
CA ASP A 527 -23.01 -14.27 11.73
C ASP A 527 -21.90 -14.22 12.78
N LEU A 528 -20.70 -13.88 12.37
CA LEU A 528 -19.53 -13.79 13.26
C LEU A 528 -19.61 -12.56 14.18
N THR A 529 -20.30 -11.51 13.78
CA THR A 529 -20.46 -10.28 14.58
C THR A 529 -21.30 -10.52 15.82
N LEU A 530 -22.41 -11.23 15.66
CA LEU A 530 -23.32 -11.56 16.76
C LEU A 530 -23.08 -12.95 17.36
N ASN A 531 -22.24 -13.75 16.71
CA ASN A 531 -22.03 -15.16 17.05
C ASN A 531 -23.33 -15.98 17.05
N VAL A 532 -24.15 -15.82 16.00
CA VAL A 532 -25.41 -16.54 15.84
C VAL A 532 -25.47 -17.25 14.49
N ARG A 533 -26.24 -18.35 14.46
CA ARG A 533 -26.53 -19.04 13.21
C ARG A 533 -27.83 -18.46 12.61
N LEU A 534 -27.77 -18.12 11.32
CA LEU A 534 -28.95 -17.84 10.51
C LEU A 534 -29.46 -19.14 9.88
N HIS A 535 -30.78 -19.26 9.76
CA HIS A 535 -31.41 -20.46 9.22
C HIS A 535 -31.93 -20.19 7.80
N PRO A 536 -31.22 -20.59 6.76
CA PRO A 536 -31.69 -20.40 5.39
C PRO A 536 -32.91 -21.25 5.10
N ARG A 537 -33.89 -20.67 4.37
CA ARG A 537 -35.01 -21.36 3.77
C ARG A 537 -34.81 -21.38 2.26
N GLU A 538 -34.88 -22.56 1.66
CA GLU A 538 -34.62 -22.74 0.22
C GLU A 538 -33.29 -22.11 -0.24
N GLY A 539 -32.24 -22.24 0.57
CA GLY A 539 -30.93 -21.67 0.29
C GLY A 539 -30.80 -20.16 0.51
N LYS A 540 -31.82 -19.49 1.07
CA LYS A 540 -31.81 -18.02 1.27
C LYS A 540 -32.07 -17.66 2.74
N ALA A 541 -31.41 -16.62 3.21
CA ALA A 541 -31.68 -16.01 4.50
C ALA A 541 -31.81 -14.49 4.37
N GLU A 542 -32.67 -13.88 5.14
CA GLU A 542 -32.79 -12.44 5.25
C GLU A 542 -31.83 -11.92 6.33
N LEU A 543 -30.99 -10.95 5.98
CA LEU A 543 -30.16 -10.19 6.90
C LEU A 543 -30.73 -8.79 7.05
N LYS A 544 -31.24 -8.47 8.23
CA LYS A 544 -31.65 -7.11 8.58
C LYS A 544 -30.46 -6.36 9.13
N LEU A 545 -30.16 -5.23 8.52
CA LEU A 545 -29.10 -4.31 8.91
C LEU A 545 -29.72 -3.03 9.46
N GLN A 546 -29.50 -2.74 10.74
CA GLN A 546 -29.91 -1.49 11.34
C GLN A 546 -29.14 -0.31 10.71
N PRO A 547 -29.57 0.95 10.90
CA PRO A 547 -28.84 2.12 10.47
C PRO A 547 -27.37 2.06 10.94
N PHE A 548 -26.44 2.24 10.00
CA PHE A 548 -24.98 2.26 10.24
C PHE A 548 -24.40 0.95 10.81
N GLU A 549 -25.11 -0.15 10.67
CA GLU A 549 -24.71 -1.45 11.16
C GLU A 549 -23.81 -2.20 10.18
N THR A 550 -22.84 -2.96 10.73
CA THR A 550 -22.01 -3.91 10.00
C THR A 550 -22.25 -5.33 10.49
N ARG A 551 -22.16 -6.29 9.57
CA ARG A 551 -22.24 -7.73 9.88
C ARG A 551 -21.18 -8.48 9.09
N VAL A 552 -20.54 -9.42 9.75
CA VAL A 552 -19.60 -10.37 9.14
C VAL A 552 -20.28 -11.73 9.07
N ILE A 553 -20.51 -12.20 7.86
CA ILE A 553 -21.24 -13.42 7.58
C ILE A 553 -20.30 -14.46 6.99
N GLU A 554 -20.25 -15.63 7.58
CA GLU A 554 -19.46 -16.79 7.11
C GLU A 554 -20.39 -17.88 6.62
N MET A 555 -20.07 -18.47 5.47
CA MET A 555 -20.76 -19.62 4.90
C MET A 555 -20.06 -20.90 5.37
N ARG A 556 -20.77 -21.85 5.93
CA ARG A 556 -20.23 -23.14 6.39
C ARG A 556 -20.89 -24.31 5.68
N ALA A 557 -20.16 -25.43 5.60
CA ALA A 557 -20.66 -26.69 5.02
C ALA A 557 -21.82 -27.30 5.84
#